data_1df0e0c333df9864651cbb91e49c611c
#
_entry.id   1df0e0c333df9864651cbb91e49c611c
#
_cell.length_a   1.000
_cell.length_b   1.000
_cell.length_c   1.000
_cell.angle_alpha   90.00
_cell.angle_beta   90.00
_cell.angle_gamma   90.00
#
_symmetry.space_group_name_H-M   'P 1'
#
loop_
_entity.id
_entity.type
_entity.pdbx_description
1 polymer ?
#
loop_
_entity_poly.entity_id
_entity_poly.type
_entity_poly.pdbx_seq_one_letter_code
_entity_poly.pdbx_strand_id
1 'polypeptide(L)'
;MARSRKTGILGGTFDPVHIGHLFIAEAARDAYGLDRVLFLPTGDPPHKKASHLASGRDRINMLRAALRDNPSFQVDDMEVAREGTTYTIDSLKELKERYPEDFLYFIIGGDTLLELKTWKDFCSVAGLCSFIAYHRPGYEREELAEEAERLAGIYHADICFAEGPGLDISSKYIRHRMERNQTVRYLVPKTVEDYIAEHHLYRGEWYHEGSWEDHRAAQHIDG
;
A
#
# COMPACT_ATOMS: atom_id res chain seq x y z
N MET A 1 19.91 11.18 23.81
CA MET A 1 20.06 10.51 22.51
C MET A 1 18.68 10.04 22.09
N ALA A 2 18.22 10.37 20.89
CA ALA A 2 16.97 9.83 20.35
C ALA A 2 17.11 8.30 20.25
N ARG A 3 16.08 7.55 20.68
CA ARG A 3 16.08 6.08 20.57
C ARG A 3 15.93 5.72 19.09
N SER A 4 16.83 4.87 18.58
CA SER A 4 16.67 4.26 17.26
C SER A 4 15.31 3.57 17.17
N ARG A 5 14.55 3.86 16.11
CA ARG A 5 13.22 3.28 15.86
C ARG A 5 13.29 2.25 14.75
N LYS A 6 12.40 1.28 14.83
CA LYS A 6 12.10 0.38 13.73
C LYS A 6 10.94 0.99 12.92
N THR A 7 11.23 1.50 11.73
CA THR A 7 10.26 2.15 10.86
C THR A 7 9.93 1.24 9.67
N GLY A 8 8.69 0.78 9.58
CA GLY A 8 8.16 0.11 8.41
C GLY A 8 7.85 1.11 7.30
N ILE A 9 8.00 0.70 6.05
CA ILE A 9 7.66 1.47 4.86
C ILE A 9 6.77 0.59 3.99
N LEU A 10 5.54 1.00 3.74
CA LEU A 10 4.65 0.35 2.80
C LEU A 10 4.43 1.27 1.61
N GLY A 11 5.12 0.99 0.51
CA GLY A 11 4.95 1.69 -0.75
C GLY A 11 3.77 1.14 -1.56
N GLY A 12 3.10 1.99 -2.31
CA GLY A 12 2.03 1.56 -3.19
C GLY A 12 1.27 2.71 -3.85
N THR A 13 0.47 2.38 -4.85
CA THR A 13 -0.38 3.39 -5.50
C THR A 13 -1.53 3.82 -4.59
N PHE A 14 -2.10 2.90 -3.79
CA PHE A 14 -3.24 3.11 -2.89
C PHE A 14 -4.44 3.78 -3.58
N ASP A 15 -4.90 3.16 -4.66
CA ASP A 15 -5.93 3.70 -5.54
C ASP A 15 -7.16 2.78 -5.71
N PRO A 16 -8.00 2.65 -4.64
CA PRO A 16 -7.86 3.18 -3.29
C PRO A 16 -7.03 2.31 -2.34
N VAL A 17 -6.66 2.85 -1.18
CA VAL A 17 -6.23 2.05 -0.03
C VAL A 17 -7.36 1.11 0.40
N HIS A 18 -7.01 -0.11 0.83
CA HIS A 18 -7.99 -1.14 1.20
C HIS A 18 -7.53 -1.97 2.41
N ILE A 19 -8.44 -2.78 2.93
CA ILE A 19 -8.19 -3.60 4.13
C ILE A 19 -6.94 -4.48 3.98
N GLY A 20 -6.67 -5.03 2.78
CA GLY A 20 -5.46 -5.81 2.53
C GLY A 20 -4.16 -5.05 2.80
N HIS A 21 -4.08 -3.76 2.41
CA HIS A 21 -2.91 -2.94 2.71
C HIS A 21 -2.74 -2.70 4.22
N LEU A 22 -3.84 -2.37 4.92
CA LEU A 22 -3.82 -2.10 6.35
C LEU A 22 -3.44 -3.34 7.14
N PHE A 23 -3.97 -4.50 6.74
CA PHE A 23 -3.69 -5.76 7.38
C PHE A 23 -2.22 -6.17 7.24
N ILE A 24 -1.64 -6.07 6.04
CA ILE A 24 -0.21 -6.38 5.79
C ILE A 24 0.69 -5.47 6.64
N ALA A 25 0.37 -4.17 6.70
CA ALA A 25 1.11 -3.20 7.51
C ALA A 25 1.07 -3.56 9.01
N GLU A 26 -0.11 -3.93 9.53
CA GLU A 26 -0.27 -4.30 10.94
C GLU A 26 0.40 -5.63 11.25
N ALA A 27 0.27 -6.64 10.37
CA ALA A 27 0.92 -7.93 10.55
C ALA A 27 2.45 -7.79 10.57
N ALA A 28 3.03 -6.98 9.68
CA ALA A 28 4.46 -6.70 9.68
C ALA A 28 4.89 -5.94 10.94
N ARG A 29 4.09 -4.94 11.36
CA ARG A 29 4.36 -4.15 12.56
C ARG A 29 4.40 -5.03 13.81
N ASP A 30 3.42 -5.90 13.95
CA ASP A 30 3.31 -6.80 15.11
C ASP A 30 4.42 -7.84 15.12
N ALA A 31 4.66 -8.51 13.99
CA ALA A 31 5.66 -9.57 13.88
C ALA A 31 7.10 -9.10 14.17
N TYR A 32 7.45 -7.87 13.77
CA TYR A 32 8.81 -7.34 13.88
C TYR A 32 8.97 -6.24 14.93
N GLY A 33 7.89 -5.90 15.65
CA GLY A 33 7.90 -4.87 16.68
C GLY A 33 8.25 -3.51 16.10
N LEU A 34 7.65 -3.14 14.95
CA LEU A 34 7.90 -1.84 14.33
C LEU A 34 7.24 -0.74 15.18
N ASP A 35 8.00 0.32 15.46
CA ASP A 35 7.50 1.46 16.23
C ASP A 35 6.45 2.26 15.43
N ARG A 36 6.58 2.29 14.09
CA ARG A 36 5.62 2.93 13.18
C ARG A 36 5.69 2.32 11.77
N VAL A 37 4.66 2.56 10.96
CA VAL A 37 4.65 2.27 9.53
C VAL A 37 4.32 3.54 8.75
N LEU A 38 5.20 3.90 7.81
CA LEU A 38 4.99 4.97 6.84
C LEU A 38 4.33 4.39 5.58
N PHE A 39 3.15 4.89 5.25
CA PHE A 39 2.48 4.63 3.98
C PHE A 39 2.97 5.65 2.97
N LEU A 40 3.63 5.17 1.92
CA LEU A 40 4.30 5.96 0.91
C LEU A 40 3.55 5.85 -0.42
N PRO A 41 2.55 6.73 -0.68
CA PRO A 41 1.83 6.73 -1.94
C PRO A 41 2.76 7.14 -3.07
N THR A 42 2.82 6.31 -4.14
CA THR A 42 3.66 6.59 -5.32
C THR A 42 3.24 7.89 -6.00
N GLY A 43 4.21 8.62 -6.53
CA GLY A 43 3.97 9.80 -7.36
C GLY A 43 3.13 9.48 -8.60
N ASP A 44 2.60 10.49 -9.26
CA ASP A 44 1.85 10.32 -10.50
C ASP A 44 2.84 10.00 -11.65
N PRO A 45 2.67 8.86 -12.34
CA PRO A 45 3.58 8.52 -13.43
C PRO A 45 3.42 9.55 -14.57
N PRO A 46 4.51 10.19 -15.04
CA PRO A 46 4.45 11.30 -16.01
C PRO A 46 3.83 10.91 -17.35
N HIS A 47 3.69 9.62 -17.64
CA HIS A 47 3.20 9.09 -18.92
C HIS A 47 1.85 8.36 -18.85
N LYS A 48 1.26 8.22 -17.66
CA LYS A 48 -0.07 7.64 -17.51
C LYS A 48 -1.06 8.73 -17.10
N LYS A 49 -1.57 9.49 -18.06
CA LYS A 49 -2.95 9.97 -17.99
C LYS A 49 -3.87 8.73 -18.09
N ALA A 50 -3.78 7.86 -17.12
CA ALA A 50 -4.77 6.81 -16.95
C ALA A 50 -6.03 7.53 -16.45
N SER A 51 -7.00 7.73 -17.33
CA SER A 51 -8.27 8.44 -17.15
C SER A 51 -9.15 7.85 -16.03
N HIS A 52 -8.63 6.89 -15.25
CA HIS A 52 -9.36 6.13 -14.24
C HIS A 52 -8.68 6.09 -12.86
N LEU A 53 -7.53 6.76 -12.66
CA LEU A 53 -6.84 6.78 -11.37
C LEU A 53 -7.18 8.06 -10.62
N ALA A 54 -7.38 7.96 -9.30
CA ALA A 54 -7.53 9.11 -8.43
C ALA A 54 -6.24 9.95 -8.41
N SER A 55 -6.37 11.26 -8.24
CA SER A 55 -5.22 12.15 -8.12
C SER A 55 -4.34 11.75 -6.92
N GLY A 56 -3.04 12.10 -6.96
CA GLY A 56 -2.14 11.90 -5.82
C GLY A 56 -2.70 12.49 -4.53
N ARG A 57 -3.37 13.65 -4.63
CA ARG A 57 -4.04 14.31 -3.49
C ARG A 57 -5.19 13.47 -2.93
N ASP A 58 -6.04 12.90 -3.80
CA ASP A 58 -7.16 12.05 -3.35
C ASP A 58 -6.65 10.78 -2.70
N ARG A 59 -5.59 10.15 -3.25
CA ARG A 59 -4.96 8.95 -2.69
C ARG A 59 -4.37 9.21 -1.30
N ILE A 60 -3.69 10.36 -1.11
CA ILE A 60 -3.21 10.82 0.21
C ILE A 60 -4.37 11.02 1.18
N ASN A 61 -5.46 11.66 0.75
CA ASN A 61 -6.61 11.92 1.62
C ASN A 61 -7.33 10.63 2.01
N MET A 62 -7.48 9.67 1.09
CA MET A 62 -8.01 8.33 1.39
C MET A 62 -7.12 7.59 2.40
N LEU A 63 -5.79 7.66 2.25
CA LEU A 63 -4.86 7.11 3.25
C LEU A 63 -5.04 7.78 4.61
N ARG A 64 -5.05 9.12 4.68
CA ARG A 64 -5.26 9.85 5.95
C ARG A 64 -6.59 9.47 6.61
N ALA A 65 -7.65 9.29 5.82
CA ALA A 65 -8.94 8.83 6.32
C ALA A 65 -8.90 7.39 6.85
N ALA A 66 -8.16 6.50 6.17
CA ALA A 66 -8.00 5.10 6.56
C ALA A 66 -7.17 4.91 7.83
N LEU A 67 -6.16 5.77 8.04
CA LEU A 67 -5.16 5.62 9.11
C LEU A 67 -5.48 6.40 10.38
N ARG A 68 -6.56 7.19 10.37
CA ARG A 68 -6.87 8.17 11.44
C ARG A 68 -6.89 7.56 12.85
N ASP A 69 -7.37 6.33 12.97
CA ASP A 69 -7.58 5.67 14.26
C ASP A 69 -6.37 4.80 14.69
N ASN A 70 -5.28 4.76 13.89
CA ASN A 70 -4.05 4.03 14.23
C ASN A 70 -2.86 4.99 14.36
N PRO A 71 -2.45 5.36 15.57
CA PRO A 71 -1.36 6.31 15.80
C PRO A 71 0.02 5.81 15.36
N SER A 72 0.17 4.50 15.15
CA SER A 72 1.41 3.89 14.64
C SER A 72 1.53 3.99 13.12
N PHE A 73 0.47 4.38 12.40
CA PHE A 73 0.46 4.51 10.96
C PHE A 73 0.50 5.98 10.54
N GLN A 74 1.34 6.31 9.58
CA GLN A 74 1.53 7.67 9.10
C GLN A 74 1.58 7.68 7.57
N VAL A 75 1.07 8.75 6.95
CA VAL A 75 1.22 8.99 5.52
C VAL A 75 2.43 9.88 5.30
N ASP A 76 3.35 9.48 4.43
CA ASP A 76 4.42 10.33 3.93
C ASP A 76 4.16 10.60 2.44
N ASP A 77 3.96 11.86 2.07
CA ASP A 77 3.55 12.28 0.74
C ASP A 77 4.74 12.68 -0.16
N MET A 78 5.97 12.37 0.27
CA MET A 78 7.22 12.76 -0.40
C MET A 78 7.25 12.39 -1.88
N GLU A 79 6.76 11.20 -2.25
CA GLU A 79 6.79 10.74 -3.64
C GLU A 79 5.74 11.44 -4.51
N VAL A 80 4.58 11.77 -3.95
CA VAL A 80 3.54 12.55 -4.64
C VAL A 80 3.96 14.00 -4.82
N ALA A 81 4.70 14.55 -3.85
CA ALA A 81 5.23 15.92 -3.91
C ALA A 81 6.43 16.07 -4.88
N ARG A 82 7.10 14.96 -5.21
CA ARG A 82 8.29 14.95 -6.08
C ARG A 82 7.88 15.02 -7.55
N GLU A 83 8.50 15.93 -8.30
CA GLU A 83 8.34 15.99 -9.75
C GLU A 83 9.10 14.85 -10.45
N GLY A 84 8.47 14.25 -11.46
CA GLY A 84 9.08 13.22 -12.31
C GLY A 84 8.92 11.80 -11.78
N THR A 85 9.72 10.87 -12.34
CA THR A 85 9.67 9.46 -11.99
C THR A 85 10.31 9.22 -10.63
N THR A 86 9.59 8.56 -9.73
CA THR A 86 10.07 8.20 -8.40
C THR A 86 10.61 6.78 -8.40
N TYR A 87 11.76 6.57 -7.79
CA TYR A 87 12.35 5.24 -7.57
C TYR A 87 12.55 5.00 -6.07
N THR A 88 12.38 3.76 -5.65
CA THR A 88 12.53 3.35 -4.24
C THR A 88 13.87 3.79 -3.64
N ILE A 89 14.96 3.70 -4.41
CA ILE A 89 16.29 4.13 -3.96
C ILE A 89 16.33 5.61 -3.55
N ASP A 90 15.65 6.49 -4.30
CA ASP A 90 15.62 7.91 -4.01
C ASP A 90 14.81 8.20 -2.74
N SER A 91 13.70 7.48 -2.56
CA SER A 91 12.85 7.61 -1.36
C SER A 91 13.54 7.08 -0.11
N LEU A 92 14.27 5.95 -0.19
CA LEU A 92 15.03 5.42 0.93
C LEU A 92 16.19 6.34 1.35
N LYS A 93 16.90 6.94 0.39
CA LYS A 93 17.95 7.94 0.69
C LYS A 93 17.38 9.13 1.45
N GLU A 94 16.27 9.68 0.97
CA GLU A 94 15.59 10.80 1.63
C GLU A 94 15.08 10.43 3.03
N LEU A 95 14.52 9.21 3.21
CA LEU A 95 14.12 8.73 4.53
C LEU A 95 15.32 8.55 5.48
N LYS A 96 16.46 8.08 4.99
CA LYS A 96 17.70 7.98 5.79
C LYS A 96 18.25 9.35 6.18
N GLU A 97 18.12 10.37 5.35
CA GLU A 97 18.48 11.74 5.70
C GLU A 97 17.54 12.33 6.78
N ARG A 98 16.23 12.06 6.68
CA ARG A 98 15.23 12.51 7.67
C ARG A 98 15.31 11.74 8.99
N TYR A 99 15.65 10.46 8.93
CA TYR A 99 15.67 9.53 10.07
C TYR A 99 16.96 8.71 10.09
N PRO A 100 18.15 9.35 10.31
CA PRO A 100 19.46 8.69 10.18
C PRO A 100 19.66 7.52 11.16
N GLU A 101 19.01 7.58 12.32
CA GLU A 101 19.12 6.55 13.36
C GLU A 101 18.08 5.43 13.24
N ASP A 102 17.10 5.55 12.33
CA ASP A 102 16.04 4.55 12.20
C ASP A 102 16.52 3.33 11.39
N PHE A 103 16.11 2.15 11.86
CA PHE A 103 16.15 0.91 11.07
C PHE A 103 14.93 0.89 10.16
N LEU A 104 15.16 0.90 8.85
CA LEU A 104 14.11 0.91 7.84
C LEU A 104 13.77 -0.52 7.40
N TYR A 105 12.48 -0.85 7.38
CA TYR A 105 11.94 -2.12 6.91
C TYR A 105 10.98 -1.88 5.77
N PHE A 106 11.31 -2.31 4.55
CA PHE A 106 10.42 -2.16 3.40
C PHE A 106 9.46 -3.36 3.34
N ILE A 107 8.16 -3.11 3.49
CA ILE A 107 7.12 -4.13 3.52
C ILE A 107 6.65 -4.38 2.09
N ILE A 108 6.72 -5.64 1.63
CA ILE A 108 6.39 -6.06 0.26
C ILE A 108 5.48 -7.29 0.26
N GLY A 109 4.77 -7.50 -0.83
CA GLY A 109 4.11 -8.78 -1.10
C GLY A 109 5.08 -9.83 -1.66
N GLY A 110 4.70 -11.11 -1.64
CA GLY A 110 5.50 -12.19 -2.23
C GLY A 110 5.74 -12.02 -3.73
N ASP A 111 4.77 -11.48 -4.45
CA ASP A 111 4.88 -11.12 -5.87
C ASP A 111 6.02 -10.11 -6.11
N THR A 112 6.10 -9.09 -5.27
CA THR A 112 7.14 -8.07 -5.34
C THR A 112 8.52 -8.63 -5.01
N LEU A 113 8.63 -9.60 -4.09
CA LEU A 113 9.89 -10.27 -3.75
C LEU A 113 10.55 -10.87 -4.99
N LEU A 114 9.79 -11.55 -5.84
CA LEU A 114 10.30 -12.16 -7.08
C LEU A 114 10.79 -11.13 -8.12
N GLU A 115 10.30 -9.88 -8.01
CA GLU A 115 10.63 -8.79 -8.91
C GLU A 115 11.72 -7.83 -8.36
N LEU A 116 12.15 -7.95 -7.10
CA LEU A 116 13.09 -7.02 -6.45
C LEU A 116 14.37 -6.77 -7.26
N LYS A 117 14.91 -7.81 -7.91
CA LYS A 117 16.10 -7.71 -8.77
C LYS A 117 15.94 -6.73 -9.94
N THR A 118 14.70 -6.39 -10.32
CA THR A 118 14.41 -5.44 -11.39
C THR A 118 14.36 -3.99 -10.93
N TRP A 119 14.41 -3.77 -9.62
CA TRP A 119 14.38 -2.42 -9.07
C TRP A 119 15.65 -1.65 -9.42
N LYS A 120 15.51 -0.37 -9.72
CA LYS A 120 16.64 0.51 -10.02
C LYS A 120 17.63 0.51 -8.86
N ASP A 121 18.88 0.18 -9.17
CA ASP A 121 19.99 0.14 -8.20
C ASP A 121 19.66 -0.69 -6.94
N PHE A 122 19.16 -1.92 -7.16
CA PHE A 122 18.73 -2.79 -6.06
C PHE A 122 19.83 -3.06 -5.05
N CYS A 123 21.10 -3.11 -5.47
CA CYS A 123 22.24 -3.26 -4.57
C CYS A 123 22.29 -2.17 -3.50
N SER A 124 22.11 -0.90 -3.92
CA SER A 124 22.04 0.22 -2.98
C SER A 124 20.76 0.19 -2.14
N VAL A 125 19.62 -0.23 -2.71
CA VAL A 125 18.37 -0.41 -1.97
C VAL A 125 18.53 -1.41 -0.83
N ALA A 126 19.15 -2.59 -1.11
CA ALA A 126 19.41 -3.63 -0.13
C ALA A 126 20.34 -3.18 1.02
N GLY A 127 21.23 -2.21 0.75
CA GLY A 127 22.11 -1.63 1.79
C GLY A 127 21.41 -0.58 2.68
N LEU A 128 20.23 -0.10 2.30
CA LEU A 128 19.52 0.98 3.03
C LEU A 128 18.39 0.48 3.92
N CYS A 129 17.83 -0.69 3.65
CA CYS A 129 16.72 -1.25 4.43
C CYS A 129 16.74 -2.77 4.46
N SER A 130 16.09 -3.35 5.47
CA SER A 130 15.68 -4.76 5.46
C SER A 130 14.31 -4.86 4.77
N PHE A 131 13.96 -6.07 4.28
CA PHE A 131 12.65 -6.32 3.66
C PHE A 131 11.81 -7.22 4.57
N ILE A 132 10.51 -6.93 4.63
CA ILE A 132 9.52 -7.83 5.22
C ILE A 132 8.60 -8.27 4.10
N ALA A 133 8.78 -9.51 3.62
CA ALA A 133 7.95 -10.12 2.59
C ALA A 133 6.71 -10.75 3.23
N TYR A 134 5.52 -10.26 2.88
CA TYR A 134 4.27 -10.85 3.32
C TYR A 134 3.86 -11.98 2.40
N HIS A 135 3.80 -13.20 2.96
CA HIS A 135 3.36 -14.37 2.20
C HIS A 135 1.85 -14.30 1.95
N ARG A 136 1.46 -14.37 0.67
CA ARG A 136 0.06 -14.48 0.23
C ARG A 136 -0.19 -15.86 -0.34
N PRO A 137 -1.40 -16.42 -0.22
CA PRO A 137 -1.80 -17.60 -0.97
C PRO A 137 -1.62 -17.38 -2.48
N GLY A 138 -1.14 -18.41 -3.16
CA GLY A 138 -0.89 -18.35 -4.61
C GLY A 138 0.59 -18.31 -5.01
N TYR A 139 1.49 -18.24 -4.03
CA TYR A 139 2.93 -18.43 -4.22
C TYR A 139 3.40 -19.56 -3.32
N GLU A 140 4.22 -20.45 -3.85
CA GLU A 140 4.80 -21.51 -3.04
C GLU A 140 5.84 -20.90 -2.08
N ARG A 141 5.78 -21.32 -0.83
CA ARG A 141 6.67 -20.80 0.22
C ARG A 141 8.13 -21.06 -0.08
N GLU A 142 8.38 -22.22 -0.65
CA GLU A 142 9.70 -22.69 -1.07
C GLU A 142 10.30 -21.77 -2.14
N GLU A 143 9.53 -21.37 -3.14
CA GLU A 143 9.96 -20.45 -4.21
C GLU A 143 10.37 -19.09 -3.64
N LEU A 144 9.58 -18.55 -2.72
CA LEU A 144 9.90 -17.27 -2.06
C LEU A 144 11.16 -17.35 -1.19
N ALA A 145 11.35 -18.48 -0.49
CA ALA A 145 12.54 -18.70 0.33
C ALA A 145 13.81 -18.83 -0.53
N GLU A 146 13.75 -19.58 -1.63
CA GLU A 146 14.86 -19.72 -2.57
C GLU A 146 15.26 -18.36 -3.18
N GLU A 147 14.30 -17.53 -3.59
CA GLU A 147 14.61 -16.21 -4.13
C GLU A 147 15.19 -15.28 -3.04
N ALA A 148 14.69 -15.34 -1.80
CA ALA A 148 15.24 -14.58 -0.69
C ALA A 148 16.70 -14.96 -0.40
N GLU A 149 17.03 -16.27 -0.35
CA GLU A 149 18.40 -16.76 -0.20
C GLU A 149 19.30 -16.31 -1.36
N ARG A 150 18.79 -16.36 -2.59
CA ARG A 150 19.51 -15.89 -3.77
C ARG A 150 19.84 -14.40 -3.70
N LEU A 151 18.86 -13.57 -3.30
CA LEU A 151 19.05 -12.13 -3.16
C LEU A 151 20.01 -11.80 -2.00
N ALA A 152 19.94 -12.54 -0.88
CA ALA A 152 20.86 -12.41 0.23
C ALA A 152 22.31 -12.76 -0.19
N GLY A 153 22.49 -13.83 -0.97
CA GLY A 153 23.81 -14.24 -1.45
C GLY A 153 24.45 -13.28 -2.44
N ILE A 154 23.66 -12.65 -3.31
CA ILE A 154 24.17 -11.77 -4.38
C ILE A 154 24.29 -10.32 -3.93
N TYR A 155 23.26 -9.82 -3.22
CA TYR A 155 23.11 -8.39 -2.89
C TYR A 155 23.24 -8.09 -1.39
N HIS A 156 23.46 -9.11 -0.56
CA HIS A 156 23.47 -9.02 0.90
C HIS A 156 22.13 -8.46 1.44
N ALA A 157 21.02 -8.72 0.73
CA ALA A 157 19.72 -8.27 1.13
C ALA A 157 19.25 -9.00 2.41
N ASP A 158 18.77 -8.25 3.40
CA ASP A 158 18.16 -8.79 4.61
C ASP A 158 16.65 -8.93 4.38
N ILE A 159 16.17 -10.17 4.25
CA ILE A 159 14.76 -10.47 3.90
C ILE A 159 14.16 -11.36 4.97
N CYS A 160 13.12 -10.86 5.61
CA CYS A 160 12.33 -11.53 6.61
C CYS A 160 10.93 -11.82 6.05
N PHE A 161 10.22 -12.80 6.65
CA PHE A 161 8.86 -13.16 6.23
C PHE A 161 7.85 -12.87 7.33
N ALA A 162 6.76 -12.17 6.99
CA ALA A 162 5.58 -12.05 7.82
C ALA A 162 4.47 -12.97 7.28
N GLU A 163 3.77 -13.63 8.19
CA GLU A 163 2.73 -14.58 7.86
C GLU A 163 1.36 -14.10 8.37
N GLY A 164 0.32 -14.56 7.70
CA GLY A 164 -1.06 -14.30 8.11
C GLY A 164 -2.06 -14.79 7.06
N PRO A 165 -3.36 -14.63 7.31
CA PRO A 165 -4.38 -15.01 6.35
C PRO A 165 -4.21 -14.20 5.05
N GLY A 166 -4.28 -14.88 3.92
CA GLY A 166 -4.26 -14.25 2.62
C GLY A 166 -5.56 -13.48 2.38
N LEU A 167 -5.44 -12.19 2.18
CA LEU A 167 -6.54 -11.37 1.72
C LEU A 167 -6.35 -11.09 0.22
N ASP A 168 -7.11 -11.79 -0.61
CA ASP A 168 -7.11 -11.57 -2.06
C ASP A 168 -7.98 -10.34 -2.41
N ILE A 169 -7.48 -9.17 -2.02
CA ILE A 169 -8.11 -7.88 -2.27
C ILE A 169 -7.12 -7.01 -3.05
N SER A 170 -7.56 -6.44 -4.16
CA SER A 170 -6.77 -5.48 -4.92
C SER A 170 -7.54 -4.19 -5.22
N SER A 171 -6.82 -3.08 -5.33
CA SER A 171 -7.41 -1.80 -5.73
C SER A 171 -8.10 -1.89 -7.10
N LYS A 172 -7.54 -2.66 -8.04
CA LYS A 172 -8.14 -2.91 -9.35
C LYS A 172 -9.51 -3.58 -9.24
N TYR A 173 -9.61 -4.62 -8.38
CA TYR A 173 -10.87 -5.30 -8.12
C TYR A 173 -11.91 -4.35 -7.52
N ILE A 174 -11.49 -3.49 -6.56
CA ILE A 174 -12.37 -2.51 -5.94
C ILE A 174 -12.89 -1.51 -6.96
N ARG A 175 -12.04 -0.92 -7.80
CA ARG A 175 -12.46 0.01 -8.86
C ARG A 175 -13.44 -0.64 -9.82
N HIS A 176 -13.16 -1.88 -10.25
CA HIS A 176 -14.04 -2.62 -11.15
C HIS A 176 -15.44 -2.89 -10.55
N ARG A 177 -15.51 -3.14 -9.22
CA ARG A 177 -16.81 -3.23 -8.53
C ARG A 177 -17.57 -1.90 -8.57
N MET A 178 -16.86 -0.79 -8.31
CA MET A 178 -17.46 0.55 -8.29
C MET A 178 -17.95 0.98 -9.68
N GLU A 179 -17.19 0.69 -10.74
CA GLU A 179 -17.63 0.90 -12.13
C GLU A 179 -18.95 0.18 -12.45
N ARG A 180 -19.25 -0.91 -11.75
CA ARG A 180 -20.48 -1.71 -11.89
C ARG A 180 -21.53 -1.38 -10.84
N ASN A 181 -21.37 -0.30 -10.10
CA ASN A 181 -22.26 0.07 -8.99
C ASN A 181 -22.44 -1.02 -7.92
N GLN A 182 -21.40 -1.86 -7.73
CA GLN A 182 -21.37 -2.89 -6.70
C GLN A 182 -20.76 -2.34 -5.41
N THR A 183 -21.28 -2.80 -4.27
CA THR A 183 -20.75 -2.39 -2.95
C THR A 183 -19.29 -2.79 -2.78
N VAL A 184 -18.51 -1.91 -2.15
CA VAL A 184 -17.12 -2.15 -1.71
C VAL A 184 -17.01 -2.19 -0.18
N ARG A 185 -18.18 -2.26 0.49
CA ARG A 185 -18.26 -2.40 1.95
C ARG A 185 -17.41 -3.58 2.41
N TYR A 186 -16.64 -3.39 3.47
CA TYR A 186 -15.69 -4.34 4.05
C TYR A 186 -14.44 -4.65 3.20
N LEU A 187 -14.32 -4.10 2.00
CA LEU A 187 -13.09 -4.15 1.21
C LEU A 187 -12.21 -2.93 1.51
N VAL A 188 -12.83 -1.81 1.84
CA VAL A 188 -12.18 -0.57 2.29
C VAL A 188 -12.71 -0.14 3.66
N PRO A 189 -11.96 0.66 4.43
CA PRO A 189 -12.50 1.31 5.63
C PRO A 189 -13.71 2.18 5.29
N LYS A 190 -14.66 2.30 6.22
CA LYS A 190 -15.86 3.13 6.01
C LYS A 190 -15.51 4.58 5.68
N THR A 191 -14.47 5.12 6.31
CA THR A 191 -13.97 6.48 6.06
C THR A 191 -13.46 6.67 4.63
N VAL A 192 -12.91 5.62 4.01
CA VAL A 192 -12.48 5.62 2.60
C VAL A 192 -13.69 5.51 1.69
N GLU A 193 -14.66 4.64 2.00
CA GLU A 193 -15.91 4.50 1.26
C GLU A 193 -16.64 5.86 1.20
N ASP A 194 -16.73 6.56 2.35
CA ASP A 194 -17.34 7.88 2.44
C ASP A 194 -16.61 8.94 1.60
N TYR A 195 -15.28 8.97 1.70
CA TYR A 195 -14.46 9.87 0.89
C TYR A 195 -14.67 9.66 -0.61
N ILE A 196 -14.67 8.41 -1.07
CA ILE A 196 -14.91 8.05 -2.47
C ILE A 196 -16.30 8.52 -2.92
N ALA A 197 -17.33 8.34 -2.09
CA ALA A 197 -18.70 8.76 -2.40
C ALA A 197 -18.82 10.28 -2.47
N GLU A 198 -18.25 11.01 -1.51
CA GLU A 198 -18.26 12.49 -1.42
C GLU A 198 -17.55 13.13 -2.62
N HIS A 199 -16.40 12.57 -3.02
CA HIS A 199 -15.59 13.11 -4.11
C HIS A 199 -15.88 12.48 -5.47
N HIS A 200 -16.90 11.64 -5.55
CA HIS A 200 -17.36 11.01 -6.80
C HIS A 200 -16.27 10.24 -7.55
N LEU A 201 -15.35 9.59 -6.83
CA LEU A 201 -14.24 8.86 -7.43
C LEU A 201 -14.70 7.50 -7.99
N TYR A 202 -14.02 7.02 -9.03
CA TYR A 202 -14.20 5.70 -9.65
C TYR A 202 -15.60 5.43 -10.21
N ARG A 203 -16.32 6.47 -10.61
CA ARG A 203 -17.66 6.34 -11.21
C ARG A 203 -17.53 5.94 -12.68
N GLY A 204 -18.31 4.96 -13.12
CA GLY A 204 -18.50 4.66 -14.53
C GLY A 204 -19.35 5.73 -15.22
N GLU A 205 -19.32 5.79 -16.57
CA GLU A 205 -20.10 6.74 -17.38
C GLU A 205 -21.63 6.64 -17.16
N TRP A 206 -22.13 5.59 -16.49
CA TRP A 206 -23.53 5.30 -16.23
C TRP A 206 -24.03 5.76 -14.86
N TYR A 207 -23.26 6.56 -14.12
CA TYR A 207 -23.68 7.02 -12.81
C TYR A 207 -24.69 8.16 -12.93
N HIS A 208 -25.97 7.90 -12.70
CA HIS A 208 -26.99 8.92 -12.46
C HIS A 208 -27.07 9.23 -10.96
N GLU A 209 -27.06 10.52 -10.61
CA GLU A 209 -27.34 10.99 -9.25
C GLU A 209 -28.66 10.39 -8.76
N GLY A 210 -28.62 9.63 -7.65
CA GLY A 210 -29.81 8.97 -7.08
C GLY A 210 -29.68 7.47 -6.86
N SER A 211 -28.76 6.76 -7.57
CA SER A 211 -28.67 5.29 -7.50
C SER A 211 -28.20 4.73 -6.14
N TRP A 212 -27.58 5.54 -5.28
CA TRP A 212 -27.18 5.14 -3.93
C TRP A 212 -28.31 5.25 -2.90
N GLU A 213 -29.26 6.17 -3.09
CA GLU A 213 -30.41 6.36 -2.20
C GLU A 213 -31.45 5.27 -2.46
N ASP A 214 -31.67 4.89 -3.72
CA ASP A 214 -32.62 3.85 -4.11
C ASP A 214 -32.20 2.45 -3.62
N HIS A 215 -30.91 2.16 -3.54
CA HIS A 215 -30.44 0.87 -2.99
C HIS A 215 -30.56 0.79 -1.47
N ARG A 216 -30.60 1.90 -0.73
CA ARG A 216 -30.91 1.90 0.70
C ARG A 216 -32.41 1.65 0.95
N ALA A 217 -33.26 2.16 0.07
CA ALA A 217 -34.72 1.96 0.19
C ALA A 217 -35.15 0.53 -0.15
N ALA A 218 -34.49 -0.12 -1.12
CA ALA A 218 -34.85 -1.47 -1.56
C ALA A 218 -34.45 -2.59 -0.58
N GLN A 219 -33.56 -2.33 0.39
CA GLN A 219 -33.13 -3.32 1.39
C GLN A 219 -33.92 -3.30 2.71
N HIS A 220 -34.97 -2.44 2.80
CA HIS A 220 -35.83 -2.34 3.99
C HIS A 220 -37.21 -2.99 3.81
N ILE A 221 -37.43 -3.73 2.73
CA ILE A 221 -38.68 -4.46 2.52
C ILE A 221 -38.29 -5.92 2.34
N ASP A 222 -38.20 -6.66 3.41
CA ASP A 222 -38.45 -8.08 3.63
C ASP A 222 -37.60 -8.57 4.82
N GLY A 223 -38.23 -8.67 5.99
CA GLY A 223 -37.66 -9.28 7.17
C GLY A 223 -38.77 -9.54 8.21
#